data_a6c9d427e58e6d0f7ca75248125b763b
#
_entry.id   a6c9d427e58e6d0f7ca75248125b763b
#
_cell.length_a   1.000
_cell.length_b   1.000
_cell.length_c   1.000
_cell.angle_alpha   90.00
_cell.angle_beta   90.00
_cell.angle_gamma   90.00
#
_symmetry.space_group_name_H-M   'P 1'
#
loop_
_entity.id
_entity.type
_entity.pdbx_description
1 polymer ?
#
loop_
_entity_poly.entity_id
_entity_poly.type
_entity_poly.pdbx_seq_one_letter_code
_entity_poly.pdbx_strand_id
1 'polypeptide(L)'
;MQNATAAVAFALALGIGLEDIVQGLEQAQGAKGRLNFIQKSPYLFIDDTYNANPNSMRAAAQVLLQQQGIKVMVMGDIGELGDSSWQEHHDLGHDLAQLPLDHIIAVGQFASAALEGADSHSNKVKAFQTQAEALPFLINLIQTHQPQSMSFLFKGSRFTHMETLMADLMEKL
;
A
#
# COMPACT_ATOMS: atom_id res chain seq x y z
N MET A 1 -14.61 -2.56 1.51
CA MET A 1 -16.08 -2.49 1.46
C MET A 1 -16.75 -3.80 1.00
N GLN A 2 -16.36 -4.43 -0.12
CA GLN A 2 -17.00 -5.66 -0.63
C GLN A 2 -17.09 -6.80 0.39
N ASN A 3 -16.02 -7.06 1.16
CA ASN A 3 -16.02 -8.12 2.18
C ASN A 3 -16.97 -7.82 3.35
N ALA A 4 -17.08 -6.57 3.78
CA ALA A 4 -18.04 -6.18 4.82
C ALA A 4 -19.47 -6.34 4.33
N THR A 5 -19.76 -5.94 3.08
CA THR A 5 -21.10 -6.14 2.48
C THR A 5 -21.49 -7.62 2.40
N ALA A 6 -20.55 -8.48 1.99
CA ALA A 6 -20.76 -9.92 1.95
C ALA A 6 -21.01 -10.49 3.36
N ALA A 7 -20.25 -10.06 4.36
CA ALA A 7 -20.44 -10.46 5.76
C ALA A 7 -21.81 -10.05 6.30
N VAL A 8 -22.24 -8.81 6.02
CA VAL A 8 -23.59 -8.31 6.39
C VAL A 8 -24.68 -9.16 5.74
N ALA A 9 -24.58 -9.39 4.42
CA ALA A 9 -25.59 -10.18 3.70
C ALA A 9 -25.69 -11.60 4.25
N PHE A 10 -24.56 -12.23 4.56
CA PHE A 10 -24.51 -13.57 5.14
C PHE A 10 -25.09 -13.60 6.56
N ALA A 11 -24.74 -12.64 7.41
CA ALA A 11 -25.25 -12.53 8.76
C ALA A 11 -26.77 -12.31 8.80
N LEU A 12 -27.30 -11.46 7.90
CA LEU A 12 -28.75 -11.27 7.73
C LEU A 12 -29.46 -12.54 7.29
N ALA A 13 -28.85 -13.31 6.37
CA ALA A 13 -29.39 -14.58 5.91
C ALA A 13 -29.45 -15.64 7.04
N LEU A 14 -28.59 -15.54 8.04
CA LEU A 14 -28.58 -16.34 9.25
C LEU A 14 -29.56 -15.82 10.34
N GLY A 15 -30.26 -14.71 10.10
CA GLY A 15 -31.20 -14.12 11.05
C GLY A 15 -30.53 -13.31 12.17
N ILE A 16 -29.28 -12.92 12.03
CA ILE A 16 -28.59 -12.07 13.02
C ILE A 16 -29.16 -10.65 12.93
N GLY A 17 -29.42 -10.02 14.06
CA GLY A 17 -29.95 -8.67 14.16
C GLY A 17 -29.00 -7.62 13.62
N LEU A 18 -29.54 -6.56 13.02
CA LEU A 18 -28.70 -5.51 12.43
C LEU A 18 -27.78 -4.82 13.44
N GLU A 19 -28.25 -4.65 14.68
CA GLU A 19 -27.45 -4.05 15.77
C GLU A 19 -26.22 -4.91 16.10
N ASP A 20 -26.40 -6.23 16.20
CA ASP A 20 -25.32 -7.17 16.46
C ASP A 20 -24.31 -7.22 15.30
N ILE A 21 -24.81 -7.09 14.05
CA ILE A 21 -23.98 -7.02 12.86
C ILE A 21 -23.12 -5.76 12.87
N VAL A 22 -23.71 -4.60 13.16
CA VAL A 22 -22.98 -3.33 13.26
C VAL A 22 -21.93 -3.40 14.35
N GLN A 23 -22.30 -3.86 15.55
CA GLN A 23 -21.35 -4.01 16.66
C GLN A 23 -20.20 -4.97 16.32
N GLY A 24 -20.51 -6.09 15.68
CA GLY A 24 -19.50 -7.06 15.23
C GLY A 24 -18.53 -6.47 14.20
N LEU A 25 -19.03 -5.66 13.26
CA LEU A 25 -18.18 -4.98 12.26
C LEU A 25 -17.33 -3.89 12.87
N GLU A 26 -17.83 -3.11 13.82
CA GLU A 26 -17.09 -2.08 14.53
C GLU A 26 -15.97 -2.66 15.42
N GLN A 27 -16.21 -3.83 16.01
CA GLN A 27 -15.23 -4.55 16.82
C GLN A 27 -14.28 -5.42 16.00
N ALA A 28 -14.56 -5.63 14.71
CA ALA A 28 -13.72 -6.45 13.85
C ALA A 28 -12.33 -5.83 13.71
N GLN A 29 -11.34 -6.46 14.34
CA GLN A 29 -9.94 -6.12 14.08
C GLN A 29 -9.57 -6.61 12.68
N GLY A 30 -9.02 -5.72 11.86
CA GLY A 30 -8.49 -6.07 10.55
C GLY A 30 -7.44 -7.19 10.67
N ALA A 31 -7.43 -8.14 9.75
CA ALA A 31 -6.37 -9.14 9.72
C ALA A 31 -5.02 -8.44 9.48
N LYS A 32 -3.97 -8.91 10.16
CA LYS A 32 -2.60 -8.36 10.01
C LYS A 32 -2.22 -8.27 8.53
N GLY A 33 -1.65 -7.14 8.12
CA GLY A 33 -1.27 -6.89 6.73
C GLY A 33 -2.45 -6.59 5.79
N ARG A 34 -3.63 -6.23 6.32
CA ARG A 34 -4.80 -5.85 5.52
C ARG A 34 -5.37 -4.52 5.99
N LEU A 35 -4.85 -3.42 5.40
CA LEU A 35 -5.21 -2.04 5.71
C LEU A 35 -5.18 -1.72 7.22
N ASN A 36 -4.12 -2.16 7.91
CA ASN A 36 -3.92 -1.80 9.31
C ASN A 36 -3.27 -0.42 9.40
N PHE A 37 -3.91 0.47 10.14
CA PHE A 37 -3.45 1.84 10.36
C PHE A 37 -2.62 1.91 11.64
N ILE A 38 -1.35 2.29 11.52
CA ILE A 38 -0.39 2.39 12.62
C ILE A 38 0.05 3.85 12.73
N GLN A 39 -0.39 4.52 13.80
CA GLN A 39 -0.01 5.91 14.05
C GLN A 39 1.33 5.98 14.77
N LYS A 40 2.30 6.67 14.19
CA LYS A 40 3.58 7.06 14.80
C LYS A 40 3.84 8.53 14.50
N SER A 41 3.18 9.41 15.25
CA SER A 41 3.17 10.86 14.97
C SER A 41 4.55 11.44 14.72
N PRO A 42 4.74 12.28 13.68
CA PRO A 42 3.68 12.83 12.82
C PRO A 42 3.34 11.94 11.61
N TYR A 43 3.75 10.67 11.61
CA TYR A 43 3.63 9.73 10.50
C TYR A 43 2.48 8.75 10.70
N LEU A 44 1.80 8.40 9.59
CA LEU A 44 0.83 7.33 9.52
C LEU A 44 1.38 6.22 8.61
N PHE A 45 1.36 4.99 9.09
CA PHE A 45 1.71 3.79 8.31
C PHE A 45 0.45 2.96 8.06
N ILE A 46 0.25 2.54 6.81
CA ILE A 46 -0.85 1.65 6.41
C ILE A 46 -0.21 0.34 5.97
N ASP A 47 -0.36 -0.68 6.80
CA ASP A 47 0.10 -2.03 6.52
C ASP A 47 -0.95 -2.79 5.70
N ASP A 48 -0.70 -2.96 4.40
CA ASP A 48 -1.51 -3.78 3.48
C ASP A 48 -0.63 -4.84 2.79
N THR A 49 0.30 -5.41 3.55
CA THR A 49 1.41 -6.25 3.05
C THR A 49 1.06 -7.73 2.91
N TYR A 50 -0.16 -8.16 3.28
CA TYR A 50 -0.53 -9.58 3.26
C TYR A 50 -0.45 -10.20 1.87
N ASN A 51 -0.99 -9.53 0.85
CA ASN A 51 -0.93 -9.96 -0.55
C ASN A 51 -1.30 -8.80 -1.49
N ALA A 52 -0.98 -8.95 -2.77
CA ALA A 52 -1.26 -7.95 -3.78
C ALA A 52 -1.77 -8.58 -5.08
N ASN A 53 -2.63 -7.83 -5.77
CA ASN A 53 -2.92 -7.95 -7.18
C ASN A 53 -3.12 -6.54 -7.75
N PRO A 54 -3.09 -6.33 -9.09
CA PRO A 54 -3.14 -4.99 -9.68
C PRO A 54 -4.36 -4.18 -9.20
N ASN A 55 -5.54 -4.78 -9.14
CA ASN A 55 -6.76 -4.09 -8.70
C ASN A 55 -6.70 -3.69 -7.22
N SER A 56 -6.17 -4.56 -6.36
CA SER A 56 -6.02 -4.25 -4.94
C SER A 56 -4.97 -3.17 -4.68
N MET A 57 -3.94 -3.07 -5.52
CA MET A 57 -2.96 -1.97 -5.48
C MET A 57 -3.64 -0.63 -5.78
N ARG A 58 -4.44 -0.56 -6.87
CA ARG A 58 -5.21 0.64 -7.23
C ARG A 58 -6.18 1.04 -6.11
N ALA A 59 -6.88 0.07 -5.54
CA ALA A 59 -7.80 0.32 -4.42
C ALA A 59 -7.07 0.84 -3.16
N ALA A 60 -5.91 0.29 -2.84
CA ALA A 60 -5.09 0.74 -1.71
C ALA A 60 -4.58 2.17 -1.90
N ALA A 61 -4.18 2.54 -3.13
CA ALA A 61 -3.81 3.92 -3.46
C ALA A 61 -4.97 4.90 -3.18
N GLN A 62 -6.22 4.54 -3.49
CA GLN A 62 -7.39 5.37 -3.17
C GLN A 62 -7.57 5.55 -1.66
N VAL A 63 -7.26 4.54 -0.84
CA VAL A 63 -7.27 4.67 0.63
C VAL A 63 -6.20 5.64 1.10
N LEU A 64 -4.98 5.55 0.54
CA LEU A 64 -3.88 6.47 0.85
C LEU A 64 -4.22 7.91 0.49
N LEU A 65 -4.90 8.14 -0.63
CA LEU A 65 -5.31 9.49 -1.07
C LEU A 65 -6.25 10.20 -0.10
N GLN A 66 -6.96 9.47 0.74
CA GLN A 66 -7.84 10.03 1.76
C GLN A 66 -7.10 10.44 3.04
N GLN A 67 -5.81 10.13 3.14
CA GLN A 67 -5.03 10.45 4.33
C GLN A 67 -4.44 11.87 4.27
N GLN A 68 -3.98 12.35 5.41
CA GLN A 68 -3.36 13.66 5.56
C GLN A 68 -1.86 13.63 5.21
N GLY A 69 -1.31 14.80 4.88
CA GLY A 69 0.13 14.98 4.65
C GLY A 69 0.61 14.46 3.30
N ILE A 70 1.92 14.28 3.20
CA ILE A 70 2.61 13.76 2.01
C ILE A 70 2.30 12.26 1.87
N LYS A 71 1.86 11.86 0.70
CA LYS A 71 1.38 10.51 0.38
C LYS A 71 2.44 9.70 -0.32
N VAL A 72 2.93 8.67 0.35
CA VAL A 72 4.01 7.79 -0.13
C VAL A 72 3.47 6.37 -0.27
N MET A 73 3.38 5.87 -1.50
CA MET A 73 3.04 4.48 -1.76
C MET A 73 4.32 3.66 -1.96
N VAL A 74 4.51 2.64 -1.15
CA VAL A 74 5.64 1.71 -1.23
C VAL A 74 5.10 0.36 -1.71
N MET A 75 5.43 -0.02 -2.94
CA MET A 75 4.91 -1.21 -3.59
C MET A 75 6.01 -2.25 -3.84
N GLY A 76 5.75 -3.49 -3.44
CA GLY A 76 6.53 -4.65 -3.83
C GLY A 76 5.97 -5.33 -5.08
N ASP A 77 6.69 -6.30 -5.58
CA ASP A 77 6.24 -7.10 -6.74
C ASP A 77 4.89 -7.79 -6.48
N ILE A 78 4.14 -7.97 -7.56
CA ILE A 78 2.90 -8.74 -7.61
C ILE A 78 3.22 -10.11 -8.20
N GLY A 79 2.93 -11.16 -7.45
CA GLY A 79 3.10 -12.54 -7.89
C GLY A 79 1.92 -13.06 -8.71
N GLU A 80 2.09 -14.28 -9.21
CA GLU A 80 1.05 -15.05 -9.90
C GLU A 80 0.54 -14.43 -11.22
N LEU A 81 1.32 -13.54 -11.84
CA LEU A 81 0.98 -12.89 -13.08
C LEU A 81 1.57 -13.60 -14.33
N GLY A 82 2.47 -14.58 -14.14
CA GLY A 82 3.11 -15.30 -15.25
C GLY A 82 3.81 -14.36 -16.24
N ASP A 83 3.63 -14.60 -17.52
CA ASP A 83 4.27 -13.84 -18.60
C ASP A 83 3.81 -12.37 -18.67
N SER A 84 2.69 -12.02 -18.05
CA SER A 84 2.19 -10.64 -18.00
C SER A 84 2.82 -9.80 -16.89
N SER A 85 3.72 -10.36 -16.06
CA SER A 85 4.26 -9.67 -14.89
C SER A 85 4.85 -8.30 -15.22
N TRP A 86 5.68 -8.20 -16.26
CA TRP A 86 6.28 -6.93 -16.65
C TRP A 86 5.20 -5.90 -17.04
N GLN A 87 4.26 -6.30 -17.92
CA GLN A 87 3.21 -5.42 -18.43
C GLN A 87 2.27 -4.94 -17.31
N GLU A 88 1.87 -5.83 -16.40
CA GLU A 88 1.00 -5.46 -15.28
C GLU A 88 1.66 -4.48 -14.31
N HIS A 89 2.98 -4.60 -14.08
CA HIS A 89 3.70 -3.62 -13.26
C HIS A 89 3.88 -2.29 -13.99
N HIS A 90 4.14 -2.32 -15.31
CA HIS A 90 4.20 -1.14 -16.15
C HIS A 90 2.87 -0.37 -16.12
N ASP A 91 1.75 -1.04 -16.40
CA ASP A 91 0.43 -0.43 -16.43
C ASP A 91 0.01 0.08 -15.05
N LEU A 92 0.38 -0.64 -13.99
CA LEU A 92 0.17 -0.19 -12.61
C LEU A 92 0.98 1.08 -12.32
N GLY A 93 2.25 1.14 -12.74
CA GLY A 93 3.10 2.32 -12.62
C GLY A 93 2.48 3.52 -13.32
N HIS A 94 1.96 3.32 -14.54
CA HIS A 94 1.23 4.34 -15.29
C HIS A 94 0.01 4.86 -14.51
N ASP A 95 -0.87 3.96 -14.07
CA ASP A 95 -2.10 4.32 -13.39
C ASP A 95 -1.85 5.05 -12.06
N LEU A 96 -0.90 4.56 -11.26
CA LEU A 96 -0.56 5.18 -9.99
C LEU A 96 0.08 6.56 -10.16
N ALA A 97 0.90 6.75 -11.20
CA ALA A 97 1.54 8.04 -11.48
C ALA A 97 0.54 9.13 -11.88
N GLN A 98 -0.64 8.78 -12.44
CA GLN A 98 -1.71 9.73 -12.71
C GLN A 98 -2.44 10.21 -11.45
N LEU A 99 -2.33 9.49 -10.34
CA LEU A 99 -2.95 9.85 -9.07
C LEU A 99 -2.18 10.99 -8.38
N PRO A 100 -2.83 11.79 -7.54
CA PRO A 100 -2.17 12.85 -6.75
C PRO A 100 -1.41 12.25 -5.53
N LEU A 101 -0.61 11.22 -5.79
CA LEU A 101 0.41 10.71 -4.87
C LEU A 101 1.66 11.58 -4.99
N ASP A 102 2.35 11.82 -3.89
CA ASP A 102 3.58 12.62 -3.88
C ASP A 102 4.79 11.74 -4.27
N HIS A 103 4.83 10.50 -3.77
CA HIS A 103 5.89 9.55 -4.07
C HIS A 103 5.35 8.13 -4.25
N ILE A 104 5.95 7.41 -5.19
CA ILE A 104 5.72 5.99 -5.45
C ILE A 104 7.07 5.30 -5.43
N ILE A 105 7.26 4.35 -4.54
CA ILE A 105 8.50 3.62 -4.34
C ILE A 105 8.25 2.16 -4.73
N ALA A 106 8.74 1.77 -5.89
CA ALA A 106 8.65 0.39 -6.38
C ALA A 106 9.89 -0.39 -5.96
N VAL A 107 9.70 -1.58 -5.40
CA VAL A 107 10.78 -2.43 -4.85
C VAL A 107 10.62 -3.86 -5.34
N GLY A 108 11.62 -4.37 -6.04
CA GLY A 108 11.66 -5.74 -6.52
C GLY A 108 12.13 -5.89 -7.96
N GLN A 109 11.93 -7.08 -8.49
CA GLN A 109 12.36 -7.47 -9.84
C GLN A 109 11.69 -6.61 -10.94
N PHE A 110 10.43 -6.24 -10.74
CA PHE A 110 9.63 -5.48 -11.71
C PHE A 110 9.51 -3.99 -11.37
N ALA A 111 10.32 -3.50 -10.42
CA ALA A 111 10.31 -2.08 -10.04
C ALA A 111 10.62 -1.13 -11.22
N SER A 112 11.52 -1.54 -12.13
CA SER A 112 11.84 -0.77 -13.34
C SER A 112 10.65 -0.66 -14.30
N ALA A 113 9.81 -1.71 -14.40
CA ALA A 113 8.61 -1.68 -15.23
C ALA A 113 7.63 -0.61 -14.73
N ALA A 114 7.42 -0.52 -13.41
CA ALA A 114 6.58 0.52 -12.82
C ALA A 114 7.13 1.95 -13.06
N LEU A 115 8.46 2.12 -13.02
CA LEU A 115 9.10 3.39 -13.33
C LEU A 115 8.92 3.77 -14.81
N GLU A 116 9.10 2.82 -15.73
CA GLU A 116 8.90 3.04 -17.17
C GLU A 116 7.44 3.40 -17.47
N GLY A 117 6.47 2.72 -16.84
CA GLY A 117 5.05 3.01 -16.98
C GLY A 117 4.65 4.40 -16.51
N ALA A 118 5.37 4.98 -15.56
CA ALA A 118 5.11 6.35 -15.08
C ALA A 118 5.40 7.45 -16.11
N ASP A 119 6.22 7.16 -17.13
CA ASP A 119 6.53 8.04 -18.26
C ASP A 119 6.76 9.52 -17.84
N SER A 120 5.94 10.45 -18.28
CA SER A 120 6.03 11.88 -17.98
C SER A 120 5.94 12.22 -16.47
N HIS A 121 5.45 11.31 -15.65
CA HIS A 121 5.34 11.42 -14.19
C HIS A 121 6.45 10.67 -13.44
N SER A 122 7.51 10.25 -14.11
CA SER A 122 8.61 9.46 -13.55
C SER A 122 9.36 10.15 -12.38
N ASN A 123 9.25 11.47 -12.23
CA ASN A 123 9.80 12.20 -11.10
C ASN A 123 9.21 11.77 -9.74
N LYS A 124 7.96 11.28 -9.73
CA LYS A 124 7.29 10.76 -8.52
C LYS A 124 7.68 9.32 -8.21
N VAL A 125 8.14 8.56 -9.21
CA VAL A 125 8.42 7.13 -9.08
C VAL A 125 9.91 6.90 -8.89
N LYS A 126 10.25 6.05 -7.92
CA LYS A 126 11.61 5.54 -7.71
C LYS A 126 11.56 4.03 -7.70
N ALA A 127 12.51 3.41 -8.37
CA ALA A 127 12.64 1.96 -8.49
C ALA A 127 13.90 1.47 -7.80
N PHE A 128 13.76 0.44 -6.99
CA PHE A 128 14.84 -0.22 -6.26
C PHE A 128 14.74 -1.73 -6.45
N GLN A 129 15.87 -2.40 -6.60
CA GLN A 129 15.90 -3.85 -6.75
C GLN A 129 15.61 -4.56 -5.42
N THR A 130 16.03 -3.96 -4.31
CA THR A 130 15.96 -4.55 -2.98
C THR A 130 15.40 -3.57 -1.94
N GLN A 131 14.86 -4.11 -0.86
CA GLN A 131 14.44 -3.34 0.31
C GLN A 131 15.61 -2.60 0.96
N ALA A 132 16.80 -3.21 0.95
CA ALA A 132 18.02 -2.60 1.50
C ALA A 132 18.42 -1.33 0.76
N GLU A 133 18.16 -1.24 -0.54
CA GLU A 133 18.38 -0.03 -1.33
C GLU A 133 17.27 1.02 -1.11
N ALA A 134 16.03 0.58 -0.94
CA ALA A 134 14.89 1.47 -0.74
C ALA A 134 14.88 2.14 0.65
N LEU A 135 15.33 1.45 1.68
CA LEU A 135 15.28 1.93 3.06
C LEU A 135 16.03 3.25 3.28
N PRO A 136 17.30 3.42 2.85
CA PRO A 136 18.01 4.71 2.97
C PRO A 136 17.29 5.86 2.25
N PHE A 137 16.70 5.57 1.09
CA PHE A 137 15.92 6.57 0.35
C PHE A 137 14.67 7.01 1.14
N LEU A 138 13.92 6.07 1.74
CA LEU A 138 12.74 6.38 2.55
C LEU A 138 13.11 7.20 3.81
N ILE A 139 14.23 6.86 4.45
CA ILE A 139 14.75 7.62 5.60
C ILE A 139 15.09 9.06 5.17
N ASN A 140 15.82 9.23 4.07
CA ASN A 140 16.17 10.55 3.55
C ASN A 140 14.92 11.35 3.14
N LEU A 141 13.92 10.69 2.54
CA LEU A 141 12.65 11.31 2.17
C LEU A 141 11.96 11.92 3.40
N ILE A 142 11.90 11.17 4.50
CA ILE A 142 11.34 11.64 5.77
C ILE A 142 12.12 12.83 6.32
N GLN A 143 13.45 12.74 6.36
CA GLN A 143 14.32 13.81 6.86
C GLN A 143 14.17 15.11 6.05
N THR A 144 14.04 14.99 4.73
CA THR A 144 13.88 16.13 3.81
C THR A 144 12.55 16.86 4.02
N HIS A 145 11.50 16.15 4.44
CA HIS A 145 10.16 16.72 4.59
C HIS A 145 9.80 17.07 6.04
N GLN A 146 10.67 16.81 7.01
CA GLN A 146 10.41 17.23 8.40
C GLN A 146 10.22 18.76 8.50
N PRO A 147 9.29 19.24 9.33
CA PRO A 147 8.42 18.51 10.27
C PRO A 147 7.04 18.10 9.72
N GLN A 148 6.88 18.01 8.40
CA GLN A 148 5.57 17.72 7.77
C GLN A 148 5.09 16.31 8.12
N SER A 149 3.76 16.15 8.21
CA SER A 149 3.14 14.84 8.34
C SER A 149 3.23 14.06 7.03
N MET A 150 3.43 12.76 7.12
CA MET A 150 3.48 11.87 5.96
C MET A 150 2.63 10.62 6.22
N SER A 151 1.97 10.14 5.16
CA SER A 151 1.22 8.89 5.18
C SER A 151 1.86 7.90 4.22
N PHE A 152 2.26 6.76 4.75
CA PHE A 152 2.90 5.67 4.02
C PHE A 152 1.93 4.50 3.88
N LEU A 153 1.83 3.92 2.68
CA LEU A 153 1.15 2.65 2.46
C LEU A 153 2.13 1.63 1.91
N PHE A 154 2.26 0.50 2.60
CA PHE A 154 3.11 -0.61 2.17
C PHE A 154 2.25 -1.76 1.65
N LYS A 155 2.51 -2.21 0.42
CA LYS A 155 1.77 -3.30 -0.20
C LYS A 155 2.64 -4.07 -1.21
N GLY A 156 2.49 -5.39 -1.23
CA GLY A 156 3.15 -6.29 -2.17
C GLY A 156 2.61 -7.71 -2.00
N SER A 157 2.95 -8.61 -2.91
CA SER A 157 2.64 -10.03 -2.74
C SER A 157 3.38 -10.61 -1.56
N ARG A 158 2.84 -11.67 -0.97
CA ARG A 158 3.34 -12.25 0.29
C ARG A 158 4.85 -12.54 0.29
N PHE A 159 5.39 -13.02 -0.83
CA PHE A 159 6.80 -13.37 -0.96
C PHE A 159 7.74 -12.14 -0.92
N THR A 160 7.23 -10.93 -1.11
CA THR A 160 8.03 -9.69 -1.08
C THR A 160 8.33 -9.21 0.33
N HIS A 161 7.61 -9.71 1.34
CA HIS A 161 7.80 -9.36 2.75
C HIS A 161 7.88 -7.85 3.02
N MET A 162 6.99 -7.06 2.40
CA MET A 162 7.01 -5.59 2.53
C MET A 162 6.80 -5.11 3.96
N GLU A 163 6.24 -5.94 4.83
CA GLU A 163 6.16 -5.69 6.28
C GLU A 163 7.53 -5.52 6.94
N THR A 164 8.58 -6.15 6.39
CA THR A 164 9.96 -6.01 6.89
C THR A 164 10.48 -4.60 6.63
N LEU A 165 10.37 -4.12 5.38
CA LEU A 165 10.79 -2.76 5.02
C LEU A 165 10.03 -1.71 5.85
N MET A 166 8.73 -1.92 6.08
CA MET A 166 7.93 -1.03 6.93
C MET A 166 8.44 -1.02 8.37
N ALA A 167 8.70 -2.20 8.95
CA ALA A 167 9.20 -2.32 10.32
C ALA A 167 10.58 -1.66 10.46
N ASP A 168 11.51 -1.94 9.54
CA ASP A 168 12.85 -1.36 9.53
C ASP A 168 12.81 0.17 9.43
N LEU A 169 11.91 0.72 8.59
CA LEU A 169 11.71 2.16 8.51
C LEU A 169 11.16 2.72 9.82
N MET A 170 10.18 2.06 10.41
CA MET A 170 9.60 2.50 11.69
C MET A 170 10.61 2.48 12.84
N GLU A 171 11.58 1.57 12.85
CA GLU A 171 12.62 1.52 13.88
C GLU A 171 13.60 2.72 13.82
N LYS A 172 13.70 3.38 12.66
CA LYS A 172 14.60 4.53 12.44
C LYS A 172 13.96 5.88 12.76
N LEU A 173 12.70 5.89 13.17
CA LEU A 173 11.91 7.08 13.54
C LEU A 173 11.71 7.18 15.05
#